data_d4ab55646b8a9d15793a4f8a137357c3
#
_entry.id   d4ab55646b8a9d15793a4f8a137357c3
#
_cell.length_a   1.000
_cell.length_b   1.000
_cell.length_c   1.000
_cell.angle_alpha   90.00
_cell.angle_beta   90.00
_cell.angle_gamma   90.00
#
_symmetry.space_group_name_H-M   'P 1'
#
loop_
_entity.id
_entity.type
_entity.pdbx_description
1 polymer ?
#
loop_
_entity_poly.entity_id
_entity_poly.type
_entity_poly.pdbx_seq_one_letter_code
_entity_poly.pdbx_strand_id
1 'polypeptide(L)'
;MRTTDPGDAARVELLLAELRLPAIKLVWPSLAAQADKEGWPAGRFLAALAEHEIAERSRRRLERHLAEARLPLGKTLDSFDFEAVPVVSKAQVMALAAGDAWLNNGANLLLFGPPGGGKSHLAAALGFALVENGWRVLFTRTTDLVQRLQIARRELALEAVIAKLDKFHLLILDDIAYVTKDQAETSVLFELISARYERRSLLITANQPFGEWGKVFPDQAMTVAVVDRLVHHATIFEMNVESYRRRAALERKRGRGRPSIHATTAANA
;
A
#
# COMPACT_ATOMS: atom_id res chain seq x y z
N MET A 1 -4.32 -42.63 28.67
CA MET A 1 -3.48 -41.64 27.95
C MET A 1 -2.49 -42.41 27.12
N ARG A 2 -2.64 -42.47 25.80
CA ARG A 2 -1.57 -42.94 24.91
C ARG A 2 -0.62 -41.77 24.73
N THR A 3 0.44 -41.71 25.51
CA THR A 3 1.55 -40.78 25.29
C THR A 3 2.21 -41.17 23.96
N THR A 4 2.34 -40.19 23.07
CA THR A 4 3.10 -40.39 21.83
C THR A 4 4.48 -40.95 22.16
N ASP A 5 4.86 -42.06 21.51
CA ASP A 5 6.17 -42.66 21.70
C ASP A 5 7.26 -41.60 21.42
N PRO A 6 8.27 -41.46 22.29
CA PRO A 6 9.36 -40.51 22.06
C PRO A 6 10.02 -40.64 20.68
N GLY A 7 10.11 -41.88 20.15
CA GLY A 7 10.60 -42.15 18.79
C GLY A 7 9.70 -41.57 17.69
N ASP A 8 8.39 -41.69 17.83
CA ASP A 8 7.44 -41.12 16.89
C ASP A 8 7.42 -39.58 16.96
N ALA A 9 7.54 -39.01 18.15
CA ALA A 9 7.61 -37.56 18.31
C ALA A 9 8.83 -36.96 17.59
N ALA A 10 10.02 -37.56 17.78
CA ALA A 10 11.25 -37.13 17.11
C ALA A 10 11.12 -37.24 15.58
N ARG A 11 10.52 -38.33 15.10
CA ARG A 11 10.26 -38.56 13.66
C ARG A 11 9.33 -37.51 13.08
N VAL A 12 8.23 -37.17 13.76
CA VAL A 12 7.30 -36.12 13.34
C VAL A 12 8.00 -34.76 13.22
N GLU A 13 8.83 -34.39 14.21
CA GLU A 13 9.59 -33.14 14.15
C GLU A 13 10.53 -33.03 12.95
N LEU A 14 11.24 -34.14 12.61
CA LEU A 14 12.11 -34.19 11.44
C LEU A 14 11.33 -34.04 10.15
N LEU A 15 10.22 -34.76 9.98
CA LEU A 15 9.36 -34.68 8.80
C LEU A 15 8.74 -33.31 8.63
N LEU A 16 8.28 -32.68 9.71
CA LEU A 16 7.72 -31.32 9.68
C LEU A 16 8.77 -30.26 9.28
N ALA A 17 10.02 -30.47 9.71
CA ALA A 17 11.12 -29.60 9.31
C ALA A 17 11.45 -29.76 7.81
N GLU A 18 11.52 -31.00 7.31
CA GLU A 18 11.75 -31.31 5.89
C GLU A 18 10.64 -30.74 5.00
N LEU A 19 9.38 -30.89 5.41
CA LEU A 19 8.20 -30.34 4.72
C LEU A 19 8.06 -28.82 4.89
N ARG A 20 8.92 -28.17 5.66
CA ARG A 20 8.88 -26.73 5.96
C ARG A 20 7.53 -26.27 6.52
N LEU A 21 7.07 -26.99 7.56
CA LEU A 21 5.82 -26.72 8.29
C LEU A 21 6.14 -26.24 9.73
N PRO A 22 6.78 -25.05 9.88
CA PRO A 22 7.28 -24.60 11.17
C PRO A 22 6.17 -24.28 12.18
N ALA A 23 5.00 -23.86 11.72
CA ALA A 23 3.90 -23.54 12.61
C ALA A 23 3.27 -24.82 13.18
N ILE A 24 3.06 -25.84 12.36
CA ILE A 24 2.64 -27.16 12.83
C ILE A 24 3.66 -27.71 13.82
N LYS A 25 4.95 -27.65 13.49
CA LYS A 25 6.03 -28.13 14.37
C LYS A 25 5.96 -27.51 15.78
N LEU A 26 5.54 -26.26 15.90
CA LEU A 26 5.44 -25.57 17.18
C LEU A 26 4.22 -26.02 18.00
N VAL A 27 3.08 -26.29 17.35
CA VAL A 27 1.80 -26.49 18.04
C VAL A 27 1.35 -27.95 18.12
N TRP A 28 1.91 -28.87 17.30
CA TRP A 28 1.42 -30.24 17.21
C TRP A 28 1.41 -30.99 18.55
N PRO A 29 2.42 -30.82 19.47
CA PRO A 29 2.40 -31.59 20.72
C PRO A 29 1.21 -31.19 21.62
N SER A 30 0.93 -29.87 21.69
CA SER A 30 -0.18 -29.35 22.50
C SER A 30 -1.55 -29.70 21.90
N LEU A 31 -1.67 -29.60 20.56
CA LEU A 31 -2.90 -30.01 19.86
C LEU A 31 -3.13 -31.52 19.92
N ALA A 32 -2.11 -32.35 19.89
CA ALA A 32 -2.22 -33.79 20.06
C ALA A 32 -2.75 -34.16 21.48
N ALA A 33 -2.20 -33.52 22.49
CA ALA A 33 -2.66 -33.71 23.87
C ALA A 33 -4.12 -33.27 24.06
N GLN A 34 -4.52 -32.18 23.41
CA GLN A 34 -5.91 -31.73 23.41
C GLN A 34 -6.83 -32.68 22.65
N ALA A 35 -6.43 -33.14 21.47
CA ALA A 35 -7.18 -34.09 20.65
C ALA A 35 -7.42 -35.41 21.39
N ASP A 36 -6.41 -35.94 22.07
CA ASP A 36 -6.52 -37.14 22.90
C ASP A 36 -7.51 -36.92 24.07
N LYS A 37 -7.39 -35.79 24.77
CA LYS A 37 -8.27 -35.45 25.89
C LYS A 37 -9.74 -35.31 25.48
N GLU A 38 -9.98 -34.69 24.30
CA GLU A 38 -11.34 -34.38 23.79
C GLU A 38 -11.87 -35.47 22.85
N GLY A 39 -11.09 -36.51 22.55
CA GLY A 39 -11.49 -37.61 21.66
C GLY A 39 -11.70 -37.16 20.21
N TRP A 40 -10.84 -36.30 19.68
CA TRP A 40 -10.98 -35.81 18.32
C TRP A 40 -10.77 -36.90 17.27
N PRO A 41 -11.59 -36.96 16.22
CA PRO A 41 -11.28 -37.79 15.05
C PRO A 41 -9.99 -37.33 14.39
N ALA A 42 -9.22 -38.25 13.81
CA ALA A 42 -7.96 -37.95 13.13
C ALA A 42 -8.08 -36.85 12.06
N GLY A 43 -9.19 -36.83 11.33
CA GLY A 43 -9.45 -35.78 10.32
C GLY A 43 -9.57 -34.39 10.92
N ARG A 44 -10.24 -34.25 12.10
CA ARG A 44 -10.32 -32.97 12.81
C ARG A 44 -8.96 -32.48 13.30
N PHE A 45 -8.16 -33.39 13.86
CA PHE A 45 -6.81 -33.08 14.31
C PHE A 45 -5.92 -32.58 13.15
N LEU A 46 -5.96 -33.30 12.01
CA LEU A 46 -5.18 -32.90 10.83
C LEU A 46 -5.65 -31.56 10.28
N ALA A 47 -6.97 -31.32 10.21
CA ALA A 47 -7.51 -30.03 9.77
C ALA A 47 -7.04 -28.88 10.65
N ALA A 48 -7.11 -29.02 11.97
CA ALA A 48 -6.66 -27.99 12.92
C ALA A 48 -5.16 -27.65 12.75
N LEU A 49 -4.31 -28.64 12.53
CA LEU A 49 -2.89 -28.43 12.24
C LEU A 49 -2.69 -27.66 10.92
N ALA A 50 -3.40 -28.06 9.85
CA ALA A 50 -3.30 -27.42 8.55
C ALA A 50 -3.82 -25.97 8.58
N GLU A 51 -4.93 -25.71 9.26
CA GLU A 51 -5.48 -24.36 9.45
C GLU A 51 -4.50 -23.44 10.17
N HIS A 52 -3.82 -23.97 11.21
CA HIS A 52 -2.81 -23.21 11.94
C HIS A 52 -1.62 -22.82 11.04
N GLU A 53 -1.12 -23.75 10.23
CA GLU A 53 -0.02 -23.47 9.28
C GLU A 53 -0.43 -22.42 8.22
N ILE A 54 -1.65 -22.53 7.68
CA ILE A 54 -2.19 -21.59 6.69
C ILE A 54 -2.32 -20.20 7.29
N ALA A 55 -2.85 -20.09 8.51
CA ALA A 55 -3.00 -18.81 9.22
C ALA A 55 -1.63 -18.16 9.46
N GLU A 56 -0.67 -18.92 9.95
CA GLU A 56 0.67 -18.41 10.24
C GLU A 56 1.44 -18.00 8.96
N ARG A 57 1.31 -18.76 7.87
CA ARG A 57 1.87 -18.38 6.57
C ARG A 57 1.24 -17.10 6.03
N SER A 58 -0.07 -16.95 6.19
CA SER A 58 -0.79 -15.76 5.76
C SER A 58 -0.35 -14.53 6.57
N ARG A 59 -0.21 -14.67 7.90
CA ARG A 59 0.31 -13.63 8.79
C ARG A 59 1.72 -13.18 8.39
N ARG A 60 2.65 -14.13 8.21
CA ARG A 60 4.03 -13.83 7.80
C ARG A 60 4.12 -13.20 6.42
N ARG A 61 3.23 -13.62 5.50
CA ARG A 61 3.13 -13.01 4.17
C ARG A 61 2.68 -11.56 4.27
N LEU A 62 1.65 -11.29 5.05
CA LEU A 62 1.13 -9.95 5.28
C LEU A 62 2.19 -9.04 5.90
N GLU A 63 2.86 -9.47 6.96
CA GLU A 63 3.92 -8.71 7.62
C GLU A 63 5.06 -8.35 6.65
N ARG A 64 5.48 -9.31 5.83
CA ARG A 64 6.50 -9.06 4.81
C ARG A 64 6.03 -8.08 3.75
N HIS A 65 4.80 -8.21 3.24
CA HIS A 65 4.25 -7.27 2.25
C HIS A 65 4.11 -5.86 2.82
N LEU A 66 3.70 -5.71 4.08
CA LEU A 66 3.65 -4.41 4.77
C LEU A 66 5.04 -3.79 4.91
N ALA A 67 6.03 -4.56 5.31
CA ALA A 67 7.41 -4.09 5.42
C ALA A 67 8.00 -3.65 4.06
N GLU A 68 7.71 -4.41 2.98
CA GLU A 68 8.14 -4.10 1.63
C GLU A 68 7.41 -2.87 1.05
N ALA A 69 6.18 -2.63 1.45
CA ALA A 69 5.30 -1.60 0.87
C ALA A 69 5.74 -0.16 1.16
N ARG A 70 6.49 0.08 2.23
CA ARG A 70 6.98 1.42 2.63
C ARG A 70 5.88 2.48 2.75
N LEU A 71 4.70 2.06 3.16
CA LEU A 71 3.54 2.94 3.32
C LEU A 71 3.75 3.92 4.48
N PRO A 72 3.31 5.18 4.35
CA PRO A 72 3.31 6.12 5.45
C PRO A 72 2.42 5.65 6.60
N LEU A 73 2.93 5.69 7.83
CA LEU A 73 2.19 5.26 9.01
C LEU A 73 0.93 6.10 9.27
N GLY A 74 -0.11 5.47 9.80
CA GLY A 74 -1.35 6.12 10.21
C GLY A 74 -2.23 6.62 9.05
N LYS A 75 -1.98 6.17 7.81
CA LYS A 75 -2.79 6.49 6.63
C LYS A 75 -3.63 5.27 6.24
N THR A 76 -4.82 5.15 6.83
CA THR A 76 -5.78 4.09 6.57
C THR A 76 -7.09 4.65 6.01
N LEU A 77 -7.94 3.80 5.44
CA LEU A 77 -9.26 4.20 4.95
C LEU A 77 -10.16 4.69 6.09
N ASP A 78 -10.01 4.13 7.31
CA ASP A 78 -10.75 4.58 8.49
C ASP A 78 -10.33 5.97 8.97
N SER A 79 -9.06 6.34 8.74
CA SER A 79 -8.54 7.67 9.09
C SER A 79 -8.77 8.71 7.98
N PHE A 80 -9.31 8.30 6.83
CA PHE A 80 -9.58 9.21 5.71
C PHE A 80 -10.96 9.86 5.85
N ASP A 81 -10.98 11.20 5.85
CA ASP A 81 -12.20 11.99 5.94
C ASP A 81 -12.87 12.12 4.56
N PHE A 82 -13.81 11.20 4.26
CA PHE A 82 -14.57 11.21 3.02
C PHE A 82 -15.54 12.41 2.92
N GLU A 83 -16.02 12.95 4.05
CA GLU A 83 -16.92 14.11 4.05
C GLU A 83 -16.19 15.37 3.62
N ALA A 84 -14.89 15.46 3.93
CA ALA A 84 -14.03 16.55 3.48
C ALA A 84 -13.71 16.49 1.98
N VAL A 85 -13.96 15.35 1.31
CA VAL A 85 -13.67 15.14 -0.11
C VAL A 85 -14.87 14.46 -0.80
N PRO A 86 -16.02 15.14 -0.92
CA PRO A 86 -17.27 14.53 -1.38
C PRO A 86 -17.24 14.03 -2.83
N VAL A 87 -16.28 14.48 -3.60
CA VAL A 87 -16.02 14.03 -4.99
C VAL A 87 -15.52 12.56 -5.03
N VAL A 88 -14.98 12.06 -3.92
CA VAL A 88 -14.45 10.70 -3.80
C VAL A 88 -15.50 9.81 -3.14
N SER A 89 -16.16 8.95 -3.92
CA SER A 89 -17.13 7.99 -3.39
C SER A 89 -16.46 6.94 -2.51
N LYS A 90 -16.89 6.83 -1.25
CA LYS A 90 -16.42 5.78 -0.35
C LYS A 90 -16.66 4.38 -0.91
N ALA A 91 -17.82 4.15 -1.53
CA ALA A 91 -18.13 2.85 -2.15
C ALA A 91 -17.17 2.50 -3.29
N GLN A 92 -16.83 3.47 -4.13
CA GLN A 92 -15.86 3.28 -5.21
C GLN A 92 -14.45 3.00 -4.67
N VAL A 93 -14.03 3.69 -3.61
CA VAL A 93 -12.74 3.46 -2.97
C VAL A 93 -12.68 2.06 -2.34
N MET A 94 -13.76 1.61 -1.69
CA MET A 94 -13.85 0.25 -1.13
C MET A 94 -13.78 -0.82 -2.22
N ALA A 95 -14.42 -0.60 -3.37
CA ALA A 95 -14.30 -1.49 -4.53
C ALA A 95 -12.88 -1.55 -5.09
N LEU A 96 -12.18 -0.40 -5.17
CA LEU A 96 -10.78 -0.34 -5.58
C LEU A 96 -9.85 -1.03 -4.56
N ALA A 97 -10.17 -0.98 -3.27
CA ALA A 97 -9.39 -1.63 -2.21
C ALA A 97 -9.40 -3.16 -2.29
N ALA A 98 -10.41 -3.78 -2.92
CA ALA A 98 -10.42 -5.21 -3.19
C ALA A 98 -9.32 -5.62 -4.19
N GLY A 99 -9.02 -4.77 -5.18
CA GLY A 99 -7.92 -4.93 -6.11
C GLY A 99 -8.23 -5.75 -7.36
N ASP A 100 -9.09 -6.76 -7.29
CA ASP A 100 -9.31 -7.75 -8.34
C ASP A 100 -9.74 -7.15 -9.68
N ALA A 101 -10.61 -6.15 -9.64
CA ALA A 101 -11.22 -5.57 -10.84
C ALA A 101 -10.23 -4.77 -11.70
N TRP A 102 -9.12 -4.28 -11.14
CA TRP A 102 -8.22 -3.38 -11.84
C TRP A 102 -6.74 -3.80 -11.83
N LEU A 103 -6.22 -4.35 -10.73
CA LEU A 103 -4.81 -4.75 -10.64
C LEU A 103 -4.47 -5.92 -11.56
N ASN A 104 -5.40 -6.86 -11.77
CA ASN A 104 -5.21 -7.98 -12.68
C ASN A 104 -5.14 -7.54 -14.15
N ASN A 105 -5.75 -6.40 -14.48
CA ASN A 105 -5.81 -5.86 -15.83
C ASN A 105 -4.74 -4.80 -16.10
N GLY A 106 -3.83 -4.55 -15.13
CA GLY A 106 -2.82 -3.50 -15.26
C GLY A 106 -3.40 -2.07 -15.37
N ALA A 107 -4.66 -1.88 -14.94
CA ALA A 107 -5.29 -0.57 -14.97
C ALA A 107 -4.69 0.39 -13.93
N ASN A 108 -4.78 1.70 -14.18
CA ASN A 108 -4.17 2.72 -13.36
C ASN A 108 -5.18 3.46 -12.48
N LEU A 109 -4.69 4.11 -11.43
CA LEU A 109 -5.46 5.05 -10.62
C LEU A 109 -4.72 6.38 -10.52
N LEU A 110 -5.40 7.47 -10.88
CA LEU A 110 -4.80 8.79 -10.95
C LEU A 110 -5.55 9.74 -10.01
N LEU A 111 -4.82 10.37 -9.10
CA LEU A 111 -5.36 11.29 -8.10
C LEU A 111 -4.82 12.70 -8.36
N PHE A 112 -5.68 13.59 -8.81
CA PHE A 112 -5.35 14.98 -9.08
C PHE A 112 -5.95 15.92 -8.03
N GLY A 113 -5.35 17.08 -7.85
CA GLY A 113 -5.90 18.16 -7.02
C GLY A 113 -4.84 18.97 -6.29
N PRO A 114 -5.21 20.06 -5.62
CA PRO A 114 -4.29 20.97 -4.96
C PRO A 114 -3.52 20.30 -3.81
N PRO A 115 -2.36 20.86 -3.41
CA PRO A 115 -1.63 20.41 -2.23
C PRO A 115 -2.51 20.43 -0.97
N GLY A 116 -2.46 19.35 -0.19
CA GLY A 116 -3.26 19.21 1.03
C GLY A 116 -4.67 18.66 0.83
N GLY A 117 -5.10 18.35 -0.41
CA GLY A 117 -6.42 17.77 -0.72
C GLY A 117 -6.60 16.29 -0.35
N GLY A 118 -5.63 15.64 0.32
CA GLY A 118 -5.76 14.26 0.79
C GLY A 118 -5.25 13.18 -0.17
N LYS A 119 -4.74 13.52 -1.36
CA LYS A 119 -4.26 12.55 -2.39
C LYS A 119 -3.29 11.49 -1.85
N SER A 120 -2.19 11.92 -1.24
CA SER A 120 -1.18 10.99 -0.67
C SER A 120 -1.74 10.18 0.50
N HIS A 121 -2.73 10.71 1.23
CA HIS A 121 -3.43 9.95 2.27
C HIS A 121 -4.27 8.83 1.63
N LEU A 122 -5.11 9.17 0.66
CA LEU A 122 -5.94 8.20 -0.03
C LEU A 122 -5.11 7.14 -0.75
N ALA A 123 -4.03 7.56 -1.43
CA ALA A 123 -3.09 6.64 -2.09
C ALA A 123 -2.47 5.63 -1.11
N ALA A 124 -1.99 6.12 0.05
CA ALA A 124 -1.41 5.26 1.09
C ALA A 124 -2.46 4.35 1.74
N ALA A 125 -3.66 4.87 2.00
CA ALA A 125 -4.78 4.13 2.60
C ALA A 125 -5.25 2.98 1.69
N LEU A 126 -5.40 3.24 0.39
CA LEU A 126 -5.67 2.20 -0.60
C LEU A 126 -4.54 1.19 -0.68
N GLY A 127 -3.29 1.64 -0.68
CA GLY A 127 -2.12 0.77 -0.66
C GLY A 127 -2.12 -0.18 0.54
N PHE A 128 -2.49 0.33 1.73
CA PHE A 128 -2.60 -0.46 2.95
C PHE A 128 -3.70 -1.53 2.84
N ALA A 129 -4.92 -1.14 2.44
CA ALA A 129 -6.04 -2.07 2.26
C ALA A 129 -5.74 -3.15 1.20
N LEU A 130 -5.06 -2.79 0.11
CA LEU A 130 -4.62 -3.75 -0.90
C LEU A 130 -3.59 -4.74 -0.36
N VAL A 131 -2.68 -4.32 0.51
CA VAL A 131 -1.72 -5.24 1.17
C VAL A 131 -2.45 -6.21 2.09
N GLU A 132 -3.44 -5.75 2.86
CA GLU A 132 -4.29 -6.61 3.69
C GLU A 132 -5.03 -7.66 2.85
N ASN A 133 -5.46 -7.31 1.64
CA ASN A 133 -6.06 -8.21 0.66
C ASN A 133 -5.05 -9.09 -0.11
N GLY A 134 -3.77 -9.07 0.31
CA GLY A 134 -2.73 -9.97 -0.19
C GLY A 134 -1.94 -9.45 -1.40
N TRP A 135 -2.23 -8.24 -1.89
CA TRP A 135 -1.52 -7.63 -3.00
C TRP A 135 -0.13 -7.13 -2.58
N ARG A 136 0.83 -7.20 -3.48
CA ARG A 136 2.15 -6.59 -3.26
C ARG A 136 2.13 -5.16 -3.79
N VAL A 137 2.29 -4.21 -2.88
CA VAL A 137 2.29 -2.76 -3.17
C VAL A 137 3.65 -2.18 -2.79
N LEU A 138 4.11 -1.18 -3.53
CA LEU A 138 5.24 -0.35 -3.14
C LEU A 138 4.85 1.12 -3.23
N PHE A 139 4.99 1.85 -2.13
CA PHE A 139 4.84 3.29 -2.08
C PHE A 139 6.21 3.97 -2.19
N THR A 140 6.33 4.96 -3.06
CA THR A 140 7.55 5.75 -3.19
C THR A 140 7.23 7.17 -3.66
N ARG A 141 8.05 8.14 -3.24
CA ARG A 141 8.03 9.45 -3.88
C ARG A 141 8.59 9.32 -5.29
N THR A 142 7.99 10.02 -6.23
CA THR A 142 8.46 9.95 -7.62
C THR A 142 9.91 10.40 -7.76
N THR A 143 10.31 11.46 -7.04
CA THR A 143 11.69 11.95 -7.05
C THR A 143 12.70 10.91 -6.60
N ASP A 144 12.41 10.20 -5.51
CA ASP A 144 13.31 9.17 -4.96
C ASP A 144 13.47 7.99 -5.94
N LEU A 145 12.37 7.63 -6.61
CA LEU A 145 12.40 6.56 -7.59
C LEU A 145 13.19 6.96 -8.83
N VAL A 146 12.94 8.17 -9.37
CA VAL A 146 13.67 8.69 -10.54
C VAL A 146 15.17 8.71 -10.29
N GLN A 147 15.63 9.19 -9.14
CA GLN A 147 17.04 9.17 -8.78
C GLN A 147 17.63 7.75 -8.78
N ARG A 148 16.91 6.77 -8.24
CA ARG A 148 17.36 5.36 -8.27
C ARG A 148 17.42 4.80 -9.71
N LEU A 149 16.44 5.12 -10.54
CA LEU A 149 16.42 4.69 -11.93
C LEU A 149 17.56 5.34 -12.73
N GLN A 150 17.88 6.61 -12.49
CA GLN A 150 19.03 7.29 -13.11
C GLN A 150 20.37 6.67 -12.70
N ILE A 151 20.53 6.32 -11.42
CA ILE A 151 21.73 5.60 -10.94
C ILE A 151 21.83 4.26 -11.66
N ALA A 152 20.74 3.49 -11.68
CA ALA A 152 20.70 2.19 -12.36
C ALA A 152 21.00 2.30 -13.87
N ARG A 153 20.55 3.37 -14.52
CA ARG A 153 20.88 3.65 -15.92
C ARG A 153 22.40 3.86 -16.12
N ARG A 154 23.03 4.66 -15.27
CA ARG A 154 24.48 4.88 -15.30
C ARG A 154 25.28 3.60 -15.07
N GLU A 155 24.75 2.70 -14.25
CA GLU A 155 25.33 1.39 -13.94
C GLU A 155 24.95 0.29 -14.94
N LEU A 156 24.26 0.62 -16.04
CA LEU A 156 23.74 -0.32 -17.05
C LEU A 156 22.82 -1.42 -16.46
N ALA A 157 22.15 -1.12 -15.35
CA ALA A 157 21.29 -2.02 -14.59
C ALA A 157 19.80 -1.63 -14.60
N LEU A 158 19.40 -0.66 -15.43
CA LEU A 158 18.04 -0.10 -15.43
C LEU A 158 16.97 -1.17 -15.66
N GLU A 159 17.17 -2.03 -16.65
CA GLU A 159 16.24 -3.13 -16.97
C GLU A 159 16.06 -4.07 -15.75
N ALA A 160 17.15 -4.45 -15.10
CA ALA A 160 17.12 -5.31 -13.92
C ALA A 160 16.39 -4.64 -12.74
N VAL A 161 16.50 -3.32 -12.58
CA VAL A 161 15.77 -2.58 -11.54
C VAL A 161 14.29 -2.50 -11.87
N ILE A 162 13.92 -2.22 -13.13
CA ILE A 162 12.51 -2.22 -13.58
C ILE A 162 11.90 -3.62 -13.37
N ALA A 163 12.59 -4.69 -13.75
CA ALA A 163 12.14 -6.07 -13.52
C ALA A 163 11.95 -6.41 -12.04
N LYS A 164 12.78 -5.84 -11.13
CA LYS A 164 12.56 -5.97 -9.68
C LYS A 164 11.30 -5.23 -9.22
N LEU A 165 10.95 -4.11 -9.82
CA LEU A 165 9.72 -3.36 -9.52
C LEU A 165 8.47 -4.10 -10.03
N ASP A 166 8.57 -4.93 -11.05
CA ASP A 166 7.45 -5.74 -11.58
C ASP A 166 6.96 -6.84 -10.62
N LYS A 167 7.71 -7.10 -9.53
CA LYS A 167 7.24 -7.95 -8.42
C LYS A 167 6.05 -7.35 -7.67
N PHE A 168 5.89 -6.05 -7.73
CA PHE A 168 4.78 -5.34 -7.12
C PHE A 168 3.62 -5.21 -8.11
N HIS A 169 2.43 -5.66 -7.70
CA HIS A 169 1.22 -5.51 -8.51
C HIS A 169 0.86 -4.04 -8.68
N LEU A 170 1.05 -3.25 -7.62
CA LEU A 170 0.84 -1.81 -7.61
C LEU A 170 2.10 -1.06 -7.21
N LEU A 171 2.45 -0.04 -8.00
CA LEU A 171 3.46 0.95 -7.66
C LEU A 171 2.76 2.30 -7.43
N ILE A 172 2.88 2.84 -6.23
CA ILE A 172 2.34 4.15 -5.85
C ILE A 172 3.45 5.19 -6.03
N LEU A 173 3.25 6.08 -7.01
CA LEU A 173 4.14 7.20 -7.33
C LEU A 173 3.55 8.47 -6.74
N ASP A 174 4.02 8.84 -5.55
CA ASP A 174 3.52 10.04 -4.89
C ASP A 174 4.24 11.27 -5.44
N ASP A 175 3.43 12.27 -5.82
CA ASP A 175 3.83 13.61 -6.22
C ASP A 175 4.68 13.67 -7.52
N ILE A 176 4.11 13.20 -8.63
CA ILE A 176 4.83 13.10 -9.92
C ILE A 176 5.21 14.46 -10.50
N ALA A 177 4.43 15.51 -10.25
CA ALA A 177 4.53 16.83 -10.89
C ALA A 177 5.08 17.92 -9.97
N TYR A 178 5.82 17.56 -8.90
CA TYR A 178 6.29 18.56 -7.91
C TYR A 178 7.43 19.45 -8.43
N VAL A 179 8.29 18.92 -9.30
CA VAL A 179 9.43 19.64 -9.85
C VAL A 179 9.52 19.39 -11.34
N THR A 180 9.86 20.44 -12.12
CA THR A 180 10.23 20.29 -13.53
C THR A 180 11.41 19.34 -13.65
N LYS A 181 11.27 18.30 -14.45
CA LYS A 181 12.28 17.26 -14.62
C LYS A 181 13.13 17.52 -15.85
N ASP A 182 14.40 17.15 -15.80
CA ASP A 182 15.23 17.16 -16.99
C ASP A 182 14.89 15.99 -17.93
N GLN A 183 15.48 16.00 -19.13
CA GLN A 183 15.23 14.97 -20.13
C GLN A 183 15.70 13.57 -19.67
N ALA A 184 16.78 13.49 -18.89
CA ALA A 184 17.27 12.22 -18.37
C ALA A 184 16.35 11.65 -17.30
N GLU A 185 15.76 12.51 -16.44
CA GLU A 185 14.78 12.12 -15.43
C GLU A 185 13.46 11.63 -16.04
N THR A 186 12.98 12.34 -17.05
CA THR A 186 11.72 11.97 -17.73
C THR A 186 11.87 10.71 -18.57
N SER A 187 13.04 10.48 -19.16
CA SER A 187 13.33 9.29 -19.94
C SER A 187 13.25 8.00 -19.10
N VAL A 188 13.84 7.96 -17.89
CA VAL A 188 13.77 6.76 -17.03
C VAL A 188 12.35 6.52 -16.49
N LEU A 189 11.60 7.60 -16.26
CA LEU A 189 10.20 7.50 -15.85
C LEU A 189 9.31 6.97 -17.00
N PHE A 190 9.55 7.44 -18.22
CA PHE A 190 8.89 6.93 -19.41
C PHE A 190 9.12 5.44 -19.63
N GLU A 191 10.36 4.97 -19.48
CA GLU A 191 10.68 3.54 -19.60
C GLU A 191 9.97 2.71 -18.54
N LEU A 192 9.90 3.17 -17.29
CA LEU A 192 9.16 2.51 -16.24
C LEU A 192 7.66 2.42 -16.57
N ILE A 193 7.04 3.54 -16.98
CA ILE A 193 5.61 3.58 -17.33
C ILE A 193 5.34 2.65 -18.50
N SER A 194 6.18 2.69 -19.53
CA SER A 194 6.06 1.84 -20.73
C SER A 194 6.22 0.35 -20.40
N ALA A 195 7.16 -0.02 -19.54
CA ALA A 195 7.37 -1.40 -19.12
C ALA A 195 6.19 -1.97 -18.32
N ARG A 196 5.46 -1.11 -17.59
CA ARG A 196 4.29 -1.53 -16.77
C ARG A 196 2.96 -1.45 -17.52
N TYR A 197 2.91 -0.74 -18.62
CA TYR A 197 1.69 -0.55 -19.40
C TYR A 197 0.98 -1.87 -19.71
N GLU A 198 -0.31 -1.97 -19.42
CA GLU A 198 -1.18 -3.16 -19.56
C GLU A 198 -0.69 -4.43 -18.83
N ARG A 199 0.31 -4.32 -17.97
CA ARG A 199 0.89 -5.47 -17.24
C ARG A 199 0.82 -5.31 -15.74
N ARG A 200 1.07 -4.10 -15.25
CA ARG A 200 1.15 -3.79 -13.83
C ARG A 200 0.62 -2.38 -13.56
N SER A 201 -0.16 -2.24 -12.52
CA SER A 201 -0.83 -0.99 -12.21
C SER A 201 0.10 0.06 -11.59
N LEU A 202 -0.23 1.32 -11.89
CA LEU A 202 0.32 2.49 -11.25
C LEU A 202 -0.80 3.24 -10.53
N LEU A 203 -0.52 3.73 -9.32
CA LEU A 203 -1.29 4.76 -8.65
C LEU A 203 -0.44 6.02 -8.60
N ILE A 204 -0.91 7.09 -9.20
CA ILE A 204 -0.14 8.33 -9.31
C ILE A 204 -0.89 9.46 -8.61
N THR A 205 -0.19 10.22 -7.78
CA THR A 205 -0.70 11.48 -7.26
C THR A 205 -0.03 12.65 -7.96
N ALA A 206 -0.81 13.66 -8.34
CA ALA A 206 -0.31 14.86 -8.99
C ALA A 206 -1.05 16.11 -8.48
N ASN A 207 -0.31 17.21 -8.38
CA ASN A 207 -0.90 18.50 -8.00
C ASN A 207 -1.46 19.26 -9.21
N GLN A 208 -1.09 18.86 -10.41
CA GLN A 208 -1.43 19.51 -11.67
C GLN A 208 -2.20 18.55 -12.59
N PRO A 209 -3.24 19.02 -13.30
CA PRO A 209 -3.95 18.23 -14.30
C PRO A 209 -3.05 17.93 -15.51
N PHE A 210 -3.45 16.96 -16.34
CA PHE A 210 -2.69 16.54 -17.52
C PHE A 210 -2.30 17.67 -18.47
N GLY A 211 -3.16 18.69 -18.65
CA GLY A 211 -2.85 19.82 -19.51
C GLY A 211 -1.60 20.62 -19.11
N GLU A 212 -1.12 20.46 -17.88
CA GLU A 212 0.08 21.10 -17.37
C GLU A 212 1.31 20.18 -17.37
N TRP A 213 1.16 18.91 -17.76
CA TRP A 213 2.25 17.94 -17.74
C TRP A 213 3.36 18.22 -18.77
N GLY A 214 3.09 19.05 -19.79
CA GLY A 214 4.15 19.59 -20.65
C GLY A 214 5.20 20.42 -19.91
N LYS A 215 4.89 20.89 -18.67
CA LYS A 215 5.87 21.51 -17.77
C LYS A 215 6.73 20.49 -17.01
N VAL A 216 6.23 19.26 -16.85
CA VAL A 216 6.91 18.16 -16.17
C VAL A 216 7.82 17.40 -17.12
N PHE A 217 7.34 17.14 -18.33
CA PHE A 217 8.05 16.46 -19.41
C PHE A 217 8.45 17.48 -20.48
N PRO A 218 9.75 17.77 -20.65
CA PRO A 218 10.20 18.80 -21.61
C PRO A 218 9.95 18.40 -23.07
N ASP A 219 9.87 17.10 -23.36
CA ASP A 219 9.54 16.58 -24.68
C ASP A 219 8.04 16.40 -24.84
N GLN A 220 7.44 17.12 -25.78
CA GLN A 220 5.99 17.10 -26.03
C GLN A 220 5.52 15.73 -26.53
N ALA A 221 6.27 15.05 -27.39
CA ALA A 221 5.90 13.73 -27.90
C ALA A 221 5.96 12.69 -26.78
N MET A 222 6.95 12.75 -25.91
CA MET A 222 7.03 11.92 -24.71
C MET A 222 5.85 12.21 -23.75
N THR A 223 5.48 13.48 -23.55
CA THR A 223 4.34 13.86 -22.72
C THR A 223 3.05 13.19 -23.21
N VAL A 224 2.75 13.30 -24.50
CA VAL A 224 1.58 12.68 -25.10
C VAL A 224 1.59 11.17 -24.92
N ALA A 225 2.73 10.54 -25.19
CA ALA A 225 2.87 9.07 -25.07
C ALA A 225 2.75 8.56 -23.62
N VAL A 226 3.23 9.34 -22.62
CA VAL A 226 3.05 9.04 -21.19
C VAL A 226 1.60 9.15 -20.79
N VAL A 227 0.96 10.27 -21.14
CA VAL A 227 -0.44 10.52 -20.78
C VAL A 227 -1.34 9.46 -21.41
N ASP A 228 -1.16 9.14 -22.68
CA ASP A 228 -1.92 8.13 -23.38
C ASP A 228 -1.87 6.77 -22.64
N ARG A 229 -0.66 6.28 -22.30
CA ARG A 229 -0.49 5.02 -21.57
C ARG A 229 -1.08 5.03 -20.17
N LEU A 230 -1.01 6.16 -19.47
CA LEU A 230 -1.53 6.26 -18.11
C LEU A 230 -3.05 6.31 -18.06
N VAL A 231 -3.68 6.94 -19.06
CA VAL A 231 -5.14 7.19 -19.09
C VAL A 231 -5.90 6.02 -19.70
N HIS A 232 -5.27 5.23 -20.56
CA HIS A 232 -5.93 4.21 -21.38
C HIS A 232 -6.88 3.29 -20.60
N HIS A 233 -6.50 2.85 -19.41
CA HIS A 233 -7.34 2.04 -18.52
C HIS A 233 -7.30 2.61 -17.10
N ALA A 234 -7.60 3.91 -16.95
CA ALA A 234 -7.45 4.58 -15.67
C ALA A 234 -8.78 4.96 -15.02
N THR A 235 -8.84 4.80 -13.70
CA THR A 235 -9.79 5.55 -12.86
C THR A 235 -9.13 6.86 -12.45
N ILE A 236 -9.85 7.96 -12.61
CA ILE A 236 -9.34 9.31 -12.31
C ILE A 236 -10.20 9.94 -11.22
N PHE A 237 -9.56 10.41 -10.15
CA PHE A 237 -10.19 11.25 -9.12
C PHE A 237 -9.61 12.66 -9.18
N GLU A 238 -10.46 13.64 -9.38
CA GLU A 238 -10.11 15.06 -9.28
C GLU A 238 -10.55 15.62 -7.92
N MET A 239 -9.61 15.65 -6.98
CA MET A 239 -9.84 16.05 -5.59
C MET A 239 -9.67 17.58 -5.43
N ASN A 240 -10.53 18.35 -6.08
CA ASN A 240 -10.51 19.82 -6.05
C ASN A 240 -11.17 20.35 -4.78
N VAL A 241 -10.54 20.11 -3.64
CA VAL A 241 -11.02 20.49 -2.30
C VAL A 241 -10.04 21.44 -1.61
N GLU A 242 -10.56 22.22 -0.67
CA GLU A 242 -9.72 23.06 0.17
C GLU A 242 -8.74 22.26 1.01
N SER A 243 -7.53 22.80 1.22
CA SER A 243 -6.47 22.08 1.94
C SER A 243 -6.90 21.70 3.36
N TYR A 244 -7.02 20.40 3.62
CA TYR A 244 -7.24 19.84 4.96
C TYR A 244 -6.17 20.30 5.96
N ARG A 245 -4.90 20.37 5.54
CA ARG A 245 -3.79 20.85 6.38
C ARG A 245 -4.01 22.29 6.83
N ARG A 246 -4.53 23.13 5.94
CA ARG A 246 -4.83 24.53 6.27
C ARG A 246 -6.01 24.65 7.23
N ARG A 247 -7.09 23.89 7.02
CA ARG A 247 -8.24 23.82 7.94
C ARG A 247 -7.81 23.37 9.32
N ALA A 248 -7.15 22.24 9.43
CA ALA A 248 -6.67 21.70 10.70
C ALA A 248 -5.71 22.65 11.44
N ALA A 249 -4.86 23.39 10.73
CA ALA A 249 -4.00 24.41 11.32
C ALA A 249 -4.79 25.62 11.86
N LEU A 250 -5.84 26.04 11.16
CA LEU A 250 -6.72 27.13 11.59
C LEU A 250 -7.56 26.74 12.82
N GLU A 251 -8.08 25.53 12.85
CA GLU A 251 -8.83 24.98 13.99
C GLU A 251 -7.96 24.88 15.24
N ARG A 252 -6.71 24.41 15.11
CA ARG A 252 -5.74 24.38 16.21
C ARG A 252 -5.41 25.80 16.74
N LYS A 253 -5.34 26.79 15.86
CA LYS A 253 -5.17 28.21 16.27
C LYS A 253 -6.40 28.73 17.01
N ARG A 254 -7.62 28.42 16.55
CA ARG A 254 -8.87 28.81 17.20
C ARG A 254 -9.04 28.13 18.58
N GLY A 255 -8.65 26.87 18.71
CA GLY A 255 -8.69 26.13 19.98
C GLY A 255 -7.67 26.65 21.03
N ARG A 256 -6.53 27.19 20.61
CA ARG A 256 -5.52 27.81 21.52
C ARG A 256 -5.85 29.25 21.95
N GLY A 257 -6.80 29.90 21.28
CA GLY A 257 -7.14 31.30 21.51
C GLY A 257 -8.38 31.54 22.40
N ARG A 258 -8.96 30.52 23.05
CA ARG A 258 -10.10 30.69 23.96
C ARG A 258 -9.55 30.89 25.39
N PRO A 259 -9.59 32.14 25.95
CA PRO A 259 -9.26 32.35 27.35
C PRO A 259 -10.24 31.54 28.23
N SER A 260 -9.77 30.93 29.29
CA SER A 260 -10.62 30.29 30.30
C SER A 260 -11.50 31.37 30.94
N ILE A 261 -12.81 31.29 30.74
CA ILE A 261 -13.82 32.12 31.45
C ILE A 261 -14.00 31.51 32.85
N HIS A 262 -12.98 31.55 33.66
CA HIS A 262 -13.09 31.35 35.12
C HIS A 262 -11.89 31.97 35.81
N ALA A 263 -11.94 33.29 35.94
CA ALA A 263 -11.24 33.98 37.00
C ALA A 263 -11.94 35.35 37.14
N THR A 264 -12.80 35.43 38.07
CA THR A 264 -12.99 36.63 38.91
C THR A 264 -14.38 36.57 39.53
N THR A 265 -14.44 36.26 40.77
CA THR A 265 -15.14 37.11 41.77
C THR A 265 -14.91 36.50 43.15
N ALA A 266 -13.92 37.01 43.85
CA ALA A 266 -13.87 37.03 45.30
C ALA A 266 -12.84 38.08 45.73
N ALA A 267 -13.31 39.32 45.79
CA ALA A 267 -12.68 40.33 46.63
C ALA A 267 -13.74 41.38 46.93
N ASN A 268 -13.99 41.54 48.21
CA ASN A 268 -14.68 42.59 48.94
C ASN A 268 -16.01 42.17 49.60
N ALA A 269 -15.89 41.77 50.83
CA ALA A 269 -16.51 42.40 52.00
C ALA A 269 -15.76 41.97 53.25
#